data_43ed5130159cccf7ccbc79b3fd780fab
#
_entry.id   43ed5130159cccf7ccbc79b3fd780fab
#
_cell.length_a   1.000
_cell.length_b   1.000
_cell.length_c   1.000
_cell.angle_alpha   90.00
_cell.angle_beta   90.00
_cell.angle_gamma   90.00
#
_symmetry.space_group_name_H-M   'P 1'
#
loop_
_entity.id
_entity.type
_entity.pdbx_description
1 polymer ?
#
loop_
_entity_poly.entity_id
_entity_poly.type
_entity_poly.pdbx_seq_one_letter_code
_entity_poly.pdbx_strand_id
1 'polypeptide(L)'
;KEGMKEWRPEFTLKRSGGFFTDRRMLTGGVRVDEKRSFALYLGQGNQWIDHVPASVYSIRTGVSFRRYWHLGARKTFAFYSDLSAGIGWVYKIDGGYHETPDGDIYRISEEVGDMLFEVLWQPGFRIRFYKNIHIFFGPLLATDCIGIHFGVGF
;
A
#
# COMPACT_ATOMS: atom_id res chain seq x y z
N LYS A 1 -24.53 -8.60 -30.07
CA LYS A 1 -23.19 -8.01 -30.17
C LYS A 1 -22.68 -7.89 -28.75
N GLU A 2 -21.90 -8.85 -28.30
CA GLU A 2 -21.15 -8.76 -27.04
C GLU A 2 -20.14 -7.63 -27.22
N GLY A 3 -20.30 -6.54 -26.47
CA GLY A 3 -19.37 -5.43 -26.48
C GLY A 3 -17.99 -5.92 -26.07
N MET A 4 -16.99 -5.69 -26.92
CA MET A 4 -15.59 -5.91 -26.60
C MET A 4 -15.31 -5.23 -25.26
N LYS A 5 -14.88 -6.00 -24.27
CA LYS A 5 -14.43 -5.47 -22.99
C LYS A 5 -13.18 -4.64 -23.26
N GLU A 6 -13.30 -3.35 -23.29
CA GLU A 6 -12.14 -2.45 -23.39
C GLU A 6 -11.35 -2.54 -22.07
N TRP A 7 -10.24 -3.22 -22.13
CA TRP A 7 -9.28 -3.22 -21.04
C TRP A 7 -8.61 -1.86 -20.97
N ARG A 8 -8.76 -1.20 -19.82
CA ARG A 8 -8.18 0.13 -19.60
C ARG A 8 -7.05 0.04 -18.59
N PRO A 9 -5.88 0.63 -18.88
CA PRO A 9 -4.82 0.70 -17.91
C PRO A 9 -5.28 1.51 -16.69
N GLU A 10 -4.85 1.08 -15.51
CA GLU A 10 -5.12 1.77 -14.25
C GLU A 10 -3.83 1.80 -13.42
N PHE A 11 -3.44 3.00 -13.01
CA PHE A 11 -2.29 3.21 -12.14
C PHE A 11 -2.76 3.87 -10.86
N THR A 12 -2.22 3.46 -9.71
CA THR A 12 -2.48 4.13 -8.45
C THR A 12 -1.21 4.29 -7.64
N LEU A 13 -1.08 5.46 -7.01
CA LEU A 13 -0.07 5.72 -6.00
C LEU A 13 -0.79 5.89 -4.66
N LYS A 14 -0.46 5.04 -3.70
CA LYS A 14 -1.05 5.06 -2.36
C LYS A 14 0.03 5.26 -1.31
N ARG A 15 -0.31 6.01 -0.28
CA ARG A 15 0.41 6.04 0.98
C ARG A 15 -0.52 5.54 2.07
N SER A 16 -0.01 4.70 2.92
CA SER A 16 -0.74 4.19 4.06
C SER A 16 0.12 4.32 5.31
N GLY A 17 -0.51 4.59 6.42
CA GLY A 17 0.14 4.72 7.71
C GLY A 17 -0.73 4.14 8.80
N GLY A 18 -0.08 3.56 9.80
CA GLY A 18 -0.66 3.12 11.05
C GLY A 18 0.14 3.67 12.20
N PHE A 19 -0.13 3.19 13.41
CA PHE A 19 0.56 3.68 14.61
C PHE A 19 2.08 3.52 14.54
N PHE A 20 2.59 2.51 13.81
CA PHE A 20 4.02 2.20 13.74
C PHE A 20 4.49 1.88 12.31
N THR A 21 3.71 2.25 11.29
CA THR A 21 4.05 1.91 9.90
C THR A 21 3.80 3.06 8.96
N ASP A 22 4.71 3.26 8.02
CA ASP A 22 4.53 4.09 6.83
C ASP A 22 4.79 3.23 5.60
N ARG A 23 3.85 3.20 4.68
CA ARG A 23 3.94 2.44 3.44
C ARG A 23 3.65 3.32 2.25
N ARG A 24 4.42 3.14 1.20
CA ARG A 24 4.19 3.73 -0.12
C ARG A 24 4.02 2.60 -1.12
N MET A 25 2.99 2.66 -1.92
CA MET A 25 2.65 1.60 -2.86
C MET A 25 2.25 2.20 -4.20
N LEU A 26 2.90 1.72 -5.26
CA LEU A 26 2.54 1.96 -6.64
C LEU A 26 1.87 0.71 -7.19
N THR A 27 0.70 0.86 -7.81
CA THR A 27 0.05 -0.25 -8.53
C THR A 27 -0.08 0.10 -10.00
N GLY A 28 0.17 -0.89 -10.83
CA GLY A 28 -0.05 -0.80 -12.27
C GLY A 28 -0.81 -2.02 -12.74
N GLY A 29 -1.91 -1.82 -13.45
CA GLY A 29 -2.76 -2.91 -13.85
C GLY A 29 -3.80 -2.54 -14.90
N VAL A 30 -4.83 -3.35 -14.97
CA VAL A 30 -5.90 -3.22 -15.95
C VAL A 30 -7.26 -3.28 -15.28
N ARG A 31 -8.12 -2.38 -15.71
CA ARG A 31 -9.55 -2.46 -15.42
C ARG A 31 -10.20 -3.37 -16.45
N VAL A 32 -10.75 -4.48 -15.97
CA VAL A 32 -11.39 -5.51 -16.81
C VAL A 32 -12.83 -5.10 -17.17
N ASP A 33 -13.49 -4.43 -16.23
CA ASP A 33 -14.83 -3.87 -16.41
C ASP A 33 -15.03 -2.67 -15.47
N GLU A 34 -16.23 -2.09 -15.44
CA GLU A 34 -16.53 -0.94 -14.59
C GLU A 34 -16.39 -1.23 -13.08
N LYS A 35 -16.39 -2.49 -12.69
CA LYS A 35 -16.44 -2.92 -11.30
C LYS A 35 -15.17 -3.60 -10.82
N ARG A 36 -14.29 -4.06 -11.73
CA ARG A 36 -13.15 -4.90 -11.37
C ARG A 36 -11.87 -4.45 -12.04
N SER A 37 -10.79 -4.45 -11.26
CA SER A 37 -9.43 -4.29 -11.79
C SER A 37 -8.47 -5.27 -11.14
N PHE A 38 -7.43 -5.62 -11.88
CA PHE A 38 -6.30 -6.41 -11.43
C PHE A 38 -5.02 -5.61 -11.64
N ALA A 39 -4.13 -5.67 -10.68
CA ALA A 39 -2.88 -4.95 -10.74
C ALA A 39 -1.74 -5.74 -10.11
N LEU A 40 -0.52 -5.38 -10.50
CA LEU A 40 0.69 -5.66 -9.74
C LEU A 40 1.00 -4.46 -8.88
N TYR A 41 1.58 -4.68 -7.71
CA TYR A 41 2.06 -3.60 -6.88
C TYR A 41 3.53 -3.72 -6.53
N LEU A 42 4.15 -2.57 -6.36
CA LEU A 42 5.48 -2.40 -5.79
C LEU A 42 5.37 -1.41 -4.64
N GLY A 43 5.91 -1.76 -3.49
CA GLY A 43 5.82 -0.94 -2.30
C GLY A 43 7.11 -0.87 -1.52
N GLN A 44 7.20 0.18 -0.72
CA GLN A 44 8.22 0.36 0.30
C GLN A 44 7.53 0.49 1.65
N GLY A 45 8.00 -0.26 2.64
CA GLY A 45 7.53 -0.21 4.00
C GLY A 45 8.61 0.24 4.97
N ASN A 46 8.19 1.04 5.94
CA ASN A 46 8.97 1.37 7.11
C ASN A 46 8.11 1.09 8.34
N GLN A 47 8.61 0.26 9.23
CA GLN A 47 7.92 -0.10 10.46
C GLN A 47 8.79 0.22 11.66
N TRP A 48 8.23 0.98 12.62
CA TRP A 48 8.87 1.23 13.90
C TRP A 48 8.49 0.12 14.88
N ILE A 49 9.49 -0.35 15.62
CA ILE A 49 9.29 -1.33 16.69
C ILE A 49 9.01 -0.57 17.98
N ASP A 50 7.87 -0.85 18.61
CA ASP A 50 7.51 -0.25 19.89
C ASP A 50 8.52 -0.66 20.99
N HIS A 51 8.86 0.29 21.86
CA HIS A 51 9.82 0.14 22.96
C HIS A 51 11.30 -0.02 22.57
N VAL A 52 11.62 -0.09 21.27
CA VAL A 52 13.00 -0.10 20.79
C VAL A 52 13.14 0.98 19.72
N PRO A 53 14.15 1.86 19.76
CA PRO A 53 14.35 2.87 18.72
C PRO A 53 14.88 2.24 17.43
N ALA A 54 14.11 1.29 16.89
CA ALA A 54 14.46 0.55 15.69
C ALA A 54 13.41 0.74 14.59
N SER A 55 13.88 0.84 13.36
CA SER A 55 13.05 0.91 12.15
C SER A 55 13.40 -0.24 11.22
N VAL A 56 12.37 -0.91 10.72
CA VAL A 56 12.49 -2.01 9.77
C VAL A 56 12.10 -1.52 8.38
N TYR A 57 13.01 -1.63 7.43
CA TYR A 57 12.81 -1.23 6.04
C TYR A 57 12.60 -2.43 5.15
N SER A 58 11.56 -2.39 4.33
CA SER A 58 11.22 -3.48 3.42
C SER A 58 10.80 -2.97 2.04
N ILE A 59 11.06 -3.80 1.02
CA ILE A 59 10.48 -3.67 -0.32
C ILE A 59 9.45 -4.77 -0.46
N ARG A 60 8.31 -4.46 -1.07
CA ARG A 60 7.17 -5.37 -1.17
C ARG A 60 6.61 -5.38 -2.58
N THR A 61 6.19 -6.54 -3.03
CA THR A 61 5.58 -6.72 -4.35
C THR A 61 4.53 -7.83 -4.30
N GLY A 62 3.56 -7.74 -5.18
CA GLY A 62 2.50 -8.74 -5.24
C GLY A 62 1.42 -8.37 -6.23
N VAL A 63 0.28 -9.01 -6.06
CA VAL A 63 -0.91 -8.84 -6.88
C VAL A 63 -2.01 -8.18 -6.10
N SER A 64 -2.83 -7.41 -6.77
CA SER A 64 -3.96 -6.70 -6.20
C SER A 64 -5.21 -6.95 -7.04
N PHE A 65 -6.30 -7.22 -6.36
CA PHE A 65 -7.63 -7.31 -6.93
C PHE A 65 -8.51 -6.24 -6.31
N ARG A 66 -9.08 -5.36 -7.15
CA ARG A 66 -9.95 -4.29 -6.71
C ARG A 66 -11.34 -4.45 -7.29
N ARG A 67 -12.34 -4.29 -6.43
CA ARG A 67 -13.75 -4.25 -6.80
C ARG A 67 -14.36 -2.90 -6.43
N TYR A 68 -15.19 -2.38 -7.34
CA TYR A 68 -15.90 -1.11 -7.17
C TYR A 68 -17.40 -1.31 -7.08
N TRP A 69 -18.05 -0.50 -6.25
CA TRP A 69 -19.50 -0.34 -6.16
C TRP A 69 -19.81 1.14 -6.35
N HIS A 70 -20.27 1.49 -7.55
CA HIS A 70 -20.57 2.88 -7.91
C HIS A 70 -21.81 3.38 -7.19
N LEU A 71 -21.75 4.62 -6.69
CA LEU A 71 -22.83 5.32 -6.05
C LEU A 71 -23.39 6.40 -7.00
N GLY A 72 -24.69 6.27 -7.31
CA GLY A 72 -25.38 7.19 -8.19
C GLY A 72 -25.05 7.04 -9.67
N ALA A 73 -25.89 7.67 -10.51
CA ALA A 73 -25.81 7.54 -11.97
C ALA A 73 -24.52 8.15 -12.57
N ARG A 74 -23.97 9.18 -11.95
CA ARG A 74 -22.76 9.88 -12.45
C ARG A 74 -21.46 9.14 -12.18
N LYS A 75 -21.49 8.07 -11.38
CA LYS A 75 -20.32 7.25 -11.00
C LYS A 75 -19.13 8.08 -10.44
N THR A 76 -19.43 9.26 -9.88
CA THR A 76 -18.41 10.13 -9.27
C THR A 76 -17.86 9.52 -7.98
N PHE A 77 -18.74 8.88 -7.22
CA PHE A 77 -18.41 8.21 -5.98
C PHE A 77 -18.51 6.70 -6.14
N ALA A 78 -17.62 6.00 -5.50
CA ALA A 78 -17.71 4.55 -5.38
C ALA A 78 -17.14 4.08 -4.04
N PHE A 79 -17.74 3.05 -3.49
CA PHE A 79 -17.02 2.19 -2.56
C PHE A 79 -16.07 1.30 -3.35
N TYR A 80 -14.96 0.94 -2.74
CA TYR A 80 -14.09 -0.08 -3.28
C TYR A 80 -13.55 -0.99 -2.19
N SER A 81 -13.14 -2.16 -2.60
CA SER A 81 -12.39 -3.11 -1.79
C SER A 81 -11.19 -3.54 -2.60
N ASP A 82 -9.99 -3.30 -2.09
CA ASP A 82 -8.73 -3.68 -2.69
C ASP A 82 -8.10 -4.77 -1.81
N LEU A 83 -8.02 -5.98 -2.34
CA LEU A 83 -7.37 -7.10 -1.68
C LEU A 83 -6.06 -7.38 -2.40
N SER A 84 -4.97 -7.35 -1.67
CA SER A 84 -3.63 -7.58 -2.20
C SER A 84 -2.93 -8.70 -1.43
N ALA A 85 -2.15 -9.47 -2.14
CA ALA A 85 -1.30 -10.50 -1.56
C ALA A 85 0.08 -10.47 -2.23
N GLY A 86 1.13 -10.67 -1.45
CA GLY A 86 2.48 -10.60 -1.97
C GLY A 86 3.55 -11.02 -0.99
N ILE A 87 4.77 -10.68 -1.37
CA ILE A 87 5.97 -10.94 -0.62
C ILE A 87 6.69 -9.63 -0.34
N GLY A 88 7.36 -9.59 0.80
CA GLY A 88 8.25 -8.51 1.19
C GLY A 88 9.66 -9.02 1.42
N TRP A 89 10.60 -8.13 1.23
CA TRP A 89 12.01 -8.33 1.52
C TRP A 89 12.45 -7.28 2.53
N VAL A 90 12.80 -7.72 3.73
CA VAL A 90 13.38 -6.86 4.76
C VAL A 90 14.86 -6.75 4.47
N TYR A 91 15.32 -5.55 4.12
CA TYR A 91 16.71 -5.35 3.71
C TYR A 91 17.54 -4.61 4.75
N LYS A 92 16.90 -3.93 5.69
CA LYS A 92 17.62 -3.12 6.70
C LYS A 92 16.82 -3.00 7.98
N ILE A 93 17.52 -3.15 9.10
CA ILE A 93 17.04 -2.76 10.43
C ILE A 93 17.94 -1.64 10.93
N ASP A 94 17.35 -0.50 11.31
CA ASP A 94 18.06 0.65 11.87
C ASP A 94 17.68 0.79 13.34
N GLY A 95 18.63 0.52 14.23
CA GLY A 95 18.45 0.59 15.67
C GLY A 95 18.67 1.98 16.27
N GLY A 96 18.89 3.00 15.42
CA GLY A 96 19.12 4.37 15.86
C GLY A 96 20.50 4.61 16.48
N TYR A 97 20.61 5.71 17.19
CA TYR A 97 21.86 6.12 17.87
C TYR A 97 21.85 5.67 19.33
N HIS A 98 22.96 5.14 19.77
CA HIS A 98 23.19 4.71 21.14
C HIS A 98 24.43 5.42 21.68
N GLU A 99 24.41 5.73 22.98
CA GLU A 99 25.54 6.34 23.71
C GLU A 99 26.19 5.27 24.58
N THR A 100 27.53 5.20 24.52
CA THR A 100 28.31 4.35 25.44
C THR A 100 28.44 5.03 26.78
N PRO A 101 28.77 4.27 27.85
CA PRO A 101 29.08 4.87 29.16
C PRO A 101 30.20 5.93 29.15
N ASP A 102 31.08 5.84 28.15
CA ASP A 102 32.19 6.79 27.95
C ASP A 102 31.78 8.03 27.14
N GLY A 103 30.50 8.16 26.72
CA GLY A 103 29.95 9.29 26.00
C GLY A 103 30.10 9.21 24.47
N ASP A 104 30.61 8.11 23.93
CA ASP A 104 30.67 7.91 22.46
C ASP A 104 29.28 7.58 21.89
N ILE A 105 28.94 8.23 20.79
CA ILE A 105 27.68 7.99 20.08
C ILE A 105 27.95 7.08 18.88
N TYR A 106 27.21 5.96 18.78
CA TYR A 106 27.29 5.04 17.66
C TYR A 106 25.87 4.71 17.12
N ARG A 107 25.81 4.35 15.85
CA ARG A 107 24.58 3.94 15.18
C ARG A 107 24.60 2.44 14.96
N ILE A 108 23.52 1.77 15.35
CA ILE A 108 23.30 0.37 15.04
C ILE A 108 22.49 0.29 13.74
N SER A 109 23.09 -0.30 12.72
CA SER A 109 22.40 -0.59 11.46
C SER A 109 22.81 -1.98 10.99
N GLU A 110 21.83 -2.83 10.73
CA GLU A 110 22.05 -4.20 10.28
C GLU A 110 21.38 -4.41 8.93
N GLU A 111 22.11 -4.99 7.98
CA GLU A 111 21.54 -5.48 6.73
C GLU A 111 20.97 -6.88 6.99
N VAL A 112 19.70 -7.04 6.63
CA VAL A 112 18.95 -8.29 6.83
C VAL A 112 18.44 -8.77 5.48
N GLY A 113 18.28 -10.05 5.32
CA GLY A 113 17.79 -10.67 4.09
C GLY A 113 16.57 -11.56 4.33
N ASP A 114 15.59 -11.09 5.11
CA ASP A 114 14.42 -11.87 5.46
C ASP A 114 13.26 -11.63 4.50
N MET A 115 12.60 -12.72 4.12
CA MET A 115 11.35 -12.68 3.36
C MET A 115 10.15 -12.74 4.29
N LEU A 116 9.11 -11.98 3.96
CA LEU A 116 7.82 -12.02 4.63
C LEU A 116 6.69 -12.17 3.61
N PHE A 117 5.60 -12.77 4.02
CA PHE A 117 4.35 -12.79 3.27
C PHE A 117 3.42 -11.71 3.80
N GLU A 118 2.68 -11.07 2.89
CA GLU A 118 1.68 -10.11 3.29
C GLU A 118 0.36 -10.31 2.58
N VAL A 119 -0.69 -10.00 3.32
CA VAL A 119 -2.04 -9.80 2.80
C VAL A 119 -2.51 -8.45 3.27
N LEU A 120 -3.03 -7.64 2.34
CA LEU A 120 -3.56 -6.33 2.63
C LEU A 120 -5.01 -6.27 2.17
N TRP A 121 -5.84 -5.69 3.00
CA TRP A 121 -7.19 -5.32 2.64
C TRP A 121 -7.38 -3.83 2.84
N GLN A 122 -7.71 -3.14 1.77
CA GLN A 122 -7.90 -1.69 1.73
C GLN A 122 -9.29 -1.36 1.20
N PRO A 123 -10.34 -1.51 2.03
CA PRO A 123 -11.65 -1.01 1.68
C PRO A 123 -11.67 0.52 1.80
N GLY A 124 -12.58 1.17 1.08
CA GLY A 124 -12.69 2.61 1.21
C GLY A 124 -13.57 3.26 0.17
N PHE A 125 -13.37 4.56 0.05
CA PHE A 125 -14.08 5.40 -0.90
C PHE A 125 -13.15 5.85 -2.01
N ARG A 126 -13.72 5.89 -3.22
CA ARG A 126 -13.10 6.49 -4.39
C ARG A 126 -13.95 7.68 -4.85
N ILE A 127 -13.30 8.81 -5.05
CA ILE A 127 -13.91 10.00 -5.64
C ILE A 127 -13.24 10.27 -6.99
N ARG A 128 -14.02 10.36 -8.06
CA ARG A 128 -13.53 10.82 -9.36
C ARG A 128 -13.51 12.33 -9.35
N PHE A 129 -12.31 12.91 -9.36
CA PHE A 129 -12.11 14.34 -9.29
C PHE A 129 -12.15 15.01 -10.69
N TYR A 130 -11.45 14.43 -11.65
CA TYR A 130 -11.39 14.96 -13.01
C TYR A 130 -11.16 13.82 -13.99
N LYS A 131 -11.92 13.76 -15.10
CA LYS A 131 -11.82 12.70 -16.15
C LYS A 131 -11.37 11.33 -15.61
N ASN A 132 -10.04 11.12 -15.59
CA ASN A 132 -9.41 9.87 -15.17
C ASN A 132 -8.72 9.96 -13.82
N ILE A 133 -8.73 11.11 -13.14
CA ILE A 133 -8.09 11.26 -11.83
C ILE A 133 -9.06 10.87 -10.74
N HIS A 134 -8.62 9.95 -9.89
CA HIS A 134 -9.39 9.42 -8.77
C HIS A 134 -8.62 9.59 -7.47
N ILE A 135 -9.32 9.92 -6.40
CA ILE A 135 -8.80 9.93 -5.05
C ILE A 135 -9.36 8.72 -4.31
N PHE A 136 -8.49 8.02 -3.60
CA PHE A 136 -8.79 6.83 -2.80
C PHE A 136 -8.46 7.09 -1.34
N PHE A 137 -9.33 6.71 -0.43
CA PHE A 137 -9.07 6.77 1.01
C PHE A 137 -9.90 5.76 1.78
N GLY A 138 -9.37 5.30 2.89
CA GLY A 138 -10.07 4.36 3.75
C GLY A 138 -9.15 3.68 4.77
N PRO A 139 -9.68 2.72 5.52
CA PRO A 139 -8.89 1.91 6.42
C PRO A 139 -7.95 0.96 5.66
N LEU A 140 -6.87 0.60 6.31
CA LEU A 140 -5.92 -0.44 5.92
C LEU A 140 -5.91 -1.52 6.98
N LEU A 141 -6.11 -2.75 6.55
CA LEU A 141 -5.90 -3.95 7.36
C LEU A 141 -4.84 -4.79 6.65
N ALA A 142 -3.75 -5.04 7.32
CA ALA A 142 -2.65 -5.83 6.79
C ALA A 142 -2.19 -6.86 7.83
N THR A 143 -1.44 -7.85 7.39
CA THR A 143 -0.90 -8.90 8.26
C THR A 143 -0.01 -8.37 9.38
N ASP A 144 0.58 -7.20 9.19
CA ASP A 144 1.53 -6.58 10.11
C ASP A 144 1.08 -5.22 10.66
N CYS A 145 -0.03 -4.65 10.18
CA CYS A 145 -0.50 -3.37 10.69
C CYS A 145 -1.99 -3.10 10.42
N ILE A 146 -2.53 -2.21 11.22
CA ILE A 146 -3.83 -1.58 11.02
C ILE A 146 -3.59 -0.08 10.87
N GLY A 147 -4.25 0.57 9.93
CA GLY A 147 -4.06 1.99 9.67
C GLY A 147 -5.06 2.56 8.69
N ILE A 148 -4.68 3.63 8.05
CA ILE A 148 -5.44 4.31 7.00
C ILE A 148 -4.59 4.39 5.73
N HIS A 149 -5.24 4.44 4.59
CA HIS A 149 -4.58 4.69 3.31
C HIS A 149 -5.23 5.86 2.59
N PHE A 150 -4.40 6.54 1.82
CA PHE A 150 -4.79 7.59 0.89
C PHE A 150 -4.03 7.39 -0.41
N GLY A 151 -4.67 7.66 -1.54
CA GLY A 151 -4.02 7.50 -2.83
C GLY A 151 -4.67 8.27 -3.96
N VAL A 152 -3.93 8.33 -5.06
CA VAL A 152 -4.37 8.94 -6.31
C VAL A 152 -4.22 7.88 -7.41
N GLY A 153 -5.21 7.79 -8.28
CA GLY A 153 -5.21 6.88 -9.43
C GLY A 153 -5.52 7.61 -10.74
N PHE A 154 -5.09 6.98 -11.83
CA PHE A 154 -5.25 7.48 -13.20
C PHE A 154 -5.79 6.40 -14.11
#